data_f625e2ff62dd24634f64288d3d63e72c
#
_entry.id   f625e2ff62dd24634f64288d3d63e72c
#
_cell.length_a   1.000
_cell.length_b   1.000
_cell.length_c   1.000
_cell.angle_alpha   90.00
_cell.angle_beta   90.00
_cell.angle_gamma   90.00
#
_symmetry.space_group_name_H-M   'P 1'
#
loop_
_entity.id
_entity.type
_entity.pdbx_description
1 polymer ?
#
loop_
_entity_poly.entity_id
_entity_poly.type
_entity_poly.pdbx_seq_one_letter_code
_entity_poly.pdbx_strand_id
1 'polypeptide(L)'
;MLRVRKQVGLTDRLMESCGDGSITVAVLDTGIGYHPDFDRRILAFRDFLHGKFPNYDDSGHGTHVAGCIAGSGFASSGKHKGMAPNSRLVIGKVLDEQGDGNIEEMINGIEWVLENRTRFNIRILNISIGMSESTGKDRMMKLLRVVEDAWNEGLVVVCAAGNMGPNLMTLSPLGAIRKVITVGCNEAGYFGNRKSLCEHYSGRGPSPFNVKKPDIVAPGTDILSCNIHIEKRGNSFRNAYITKSGTSMSTPIVSGALALLLQKYPYYNNEQAKSKLISSATDLKQAWNKQGNGMLNVSKLLM
;
A
#
# COMPACT_ATOMS: atom_id res chain seq x y z
N MET A 1 -6.76 -3.03 -11.92
CA MET A 1 -5.29 -2.75 -12.01
C MET A 1 -4.79 -2.40 -13.41
N LEU A 2 -5.32 -2.93 -14.52
CA LEU A 2 -4.82 -2.61 -15.88
C LEU A 2 -4.76 -1.09 -16.18
N ARG A 3 -5.84 -0.35 -15.85
CA ARG A 3 -5.87 1.12 -15.97
C ARG A 3 -4.73 1.77 -15.17
N VAL A 4 -4.60 1.40 -13.91
CA VAL A 4 -3.58 1.96 -13.00
C VAL A 4 -2.17 1.77 -13.56
N ARG A 5 -1.82 0.54 -13.97
CA ARG A 5 -0.50 0.25 -14.56
C ARG A 5 -0.20 1.13 -15.77
N LYS A 6 -1.18 1.30 -16.67
CA LYS A 6 -1.03 2.21 -17.82
C LYS A 6 -0.83 3.67 -17.39
N GLN A 7 -1.61 4.13 -16.42
CA GLN A 7 -1.58 5.52 -15.92
C GLN A 7 -0.25 5.87 -15.26
N VAL A 8 0.39 4.92 -14.55
CA VAL A 8 1.71 5.13 -13.92
C VAL A 8 2.89 4.68 -14.80
N GLY A 9 2.65 4.31 -16.06
CA GLY A 9 3.69 3.94 -17.01
C GLY A 9 4.32 2.56 -16.78
N LEU A 10 3.61 1.60 -16.16
CA LEU A 10 4.07 0.23 -15.97
C LEU A 10 3.59 -0.68 -17.11
N THR A 11 4.52 -1.18 -17.92
CA THR A 11 4.28 -2.19 -18.97
C THR A 11 4.67 -3.59 -18.47
N ASP A 12 4.12 -4.65 -19.10
CA ASP A 12 4.48 -6.04 -18.75
C ASP A 12 5.98 -6.27 -19.00
N ARG A 13 6.54 -5.78 -20.10
CA ARG A 13 7.98 -5.85 -20.39
C ARG A 13 8.85 -5.21 -19.30
N LEU A 14 8.44 -4.04 -18.78
CA LEU A 14 9.16 -3.35 -17.73
C LEU A 14 9.08 -4.15 -16.41
N MET A 15 7.92 -4.72 -16.10
CA MET A 15 7.70 -5.57 -14.94
C MET A 15 8.58 -6.84 -14.99
N GLU A 16 8.62 -7.52 -16.13
CA GLU A 16 9.44 -8.72 -16.35
C GLU A 16 10.95 -8.44 -16.23
N SER A 17 11.38 -7.23 -16.58
CA SER A 17 12.79 -6.82 -16.44
C SER A 17 13.26 -6.59 -15.00
N CYS A 18 12.38 -6.64 -14.00
CA CYS A 18 12.72 -6.34 -12.61
C CYS A 18 13.17 -7.55 -11.77
N GLY A 19 13.09 -8.77 -12.31
CA GLY A 19 13.54 -9.98 -11.62
C GLY A 19 12.39 -10.88 -11.13
N ASP A 20 12.73 -11.87 -10.32
CA ASP A 20 11.95 -13.08 -10.06
C ASP A 20 10.99 -13.01 -8.84
N GLY A 21 10.87 -11.86 -8.19
CA GLY A 21 9.97 -11.72 -7.03
C GLY A 21 10.58 -12.07 -5.69
N SER A 22 11.90 -11.98 -5.52
CA SER A 22 12.60 -12.25 -4.26
C SER A 22 12.23 -11.30 -3.11
N ILE A 23 11.55 -10.19 -3.38
CA ILE A 23 11.14 -9.19 -2.37
C ILE A 23 9.83 -9.58 -1.71
N THR A 24 9.79 -9.47 -0.38
CA THR A 24 8.56 -9.65 0.39
C THR A 24 8.03 -8.29 0.87
N VAL A 25 6.73 -8.11 0.70
CA VAL A 25 5.98 -6.96 1.24
C VAL A 25 5.15 -7.43 2.43
N ALA A 26 5.36 -6.81 3.58
CA ALA A 26 4.47 -6.98 4.73
C ALA A 26 3.27 -6.04 4.57
N VAL A 27 2.07 -6.55 4.87
CA VAL A 27 0.81 -5.80 4.86
C VAL A 27 0.16 -5.94 6.23
N LEU A 28 -0.05 -4.84 6.92
CA LEU A 28 -0.83 -4.76 8.15
C LEU A 28 -2.19 -4.17 7.81
N ASP A 29 -3.25 -5.01 7.91
CA ASP A 29 -4.59 -4.65 7.42
C ASP A 29 -5.66 -5.59 8.05
N THR A 30 -6.82 -5.77 7.42
CA THR A 30 -7.92 -6.63 7.86
C THR A 30 -7.68 -8.13 7.66
N GLY A 31 -6.53 -8.52 7.12
CA GLY A 31 -6.17 -9.91 6.82
C GLY A 31 -5.99 -10.19 5.33
N ILE A 32 -6.09 -11.47 4.96
CA ILE A 32 -6.07 -11.93 3.58
C ILE A 32 -6.94 -13.18 3.42
N GLY A 33 -7.94 -13.09 2.56
CA GLY A 33 -8.81 -14.20 2.19
C GLY A 33 -8.19 -15.09 1.09
N TYR A 34 -8.82 -16.24 0.87
CA TYR A 34 -8.46 -17.09 -0.25
C TYR A 34 -8.69 -16.35 -1.57
N HIS A 35 -7.65 -16.32 -2.40
CA HIS A 35 -7.76 -15.85 -3.78
C HIS A 35 -6.69 -16.50 -4.66
N PRO A 36 -7.03 -17.01 -5.86
CA PRO A 36 -6.09 -17.73 -6.73
C PRO A 36 -4.94 -16.87 -7.25
N ASP A 37 -5.07 -15.54 -7.17
CA ASP A 37 -4.02 -14.63 -7.58
C ASP A 37 -2.82 -14.61 -6.62
N PHE A 38 -2.94 -15.16 -5.41
CA PHE A 38 -1.82 -15.16 -4.44
C PHE A 38 -1.01 -16.46 -4.47
N ASP A 39 -1.68 -17.59 -4.80
CA ASP A 39 -1.06 -18.92 -4.82
C ASP A 39 -0.22 -19.18 -3.55
N ARG A 40 1.02 -19.70 -3.68
CA ARG A 40 1.94 -20.00 -2.57
C ARG A 40 2.80 -18.81 -2.13
N ARG A 41 2.44 -17.59 -2.52
CA ARG A 41 3.23 -16.39 -2.25
C ARG A 41 2.93 -15.70 -0.93
N ILE A 42 1.94 -16.16 -0.16
CA ILE A 42 1.73 -15.77 1.24
C ILE A 42 2.65 -16.63 2.09
N LEU A 43 3.74 -16.02 2.62
CA LEU A 43 4.77 -16.73 3.39
C LEU A 43 4.40 -16.90 4.86
N ALA A 44 3.67 -15.93 5.41
CA ALA A 44 3.19 -15.97 6.79
C ALA A 44 1.92 -15.13 6.94
N PHE A 45 1.09 -15.55 7.88
CA PHE A 45 -0.09 -14.85 8.35
C PHE A 45 -0.13 -14.89 9.87
N ARG A 46 -0.50 -13.77 10.50
CA ARG A 46 -0.77 -13.70 11.94
C ARG A 46 -1.98 -12.79 12.20
N ASP A 47 -2.92 -13.32 12.97
CA ASP A 47 -4.07 -12.60 13.50
C ASP A 47 -3.73 -12.06 14.90
N PHE A 48 -3.68 -10.74 15.05
CA PHE A 48 -3.37 -10.06 16.32
C PHE A 48 -4.62 -9.76 17.15
N LEU A 49 -5.82 -9.94 16.58
CA LEU A 49 -7.09 -9.69 17.25
C LEU A 49 -7.58 -10.91 18.02
N HIS A 50 -7.58 -12.09 17.37
CA HIS A 50 -8.21 -13.29 17.90
C HIS A 50 -7.31 -14.52 17.86
N GLY A 51 -6.12 -14.42 17.26
CA GLY A 51 -5.19 -15.55 17.10
C GLY A 51 -5.72 -16.67 16.20
N LYS A 52 -6.68 -16.41 15.32
CA LYS A 52 -7.29 -17.42 14.45
C LYS A 52 -6.38 -17.84 13.32
N PHE A 53 -6.52 -19.09 12.88
CA PHE A 53 -5.82 -19.71 11.76
C PHE A 53 -6.77 -20.69 11.06
N PRO A 54 -6.73 -20.92 9.74
CA PRO A 54 -5.81 -20.35 8.74
C PRO A 54 -6.11 -18.87 8.41
N ASN A 55 -5.33 -18.30 7.47
CA ASN A 55 -5.51 -16.93 7.01
C ASN A 55 -6.95 -16.67 6.51
N TYR A 56 -7.48 -15.52 6.88
CA TYR A 56 -8.81 -15.05 6.51
C TYR A 56 -8.85 -13.51 6.44
N ASP A 57 -9.91 -13.00 5.83
CA ASP A 57 -10.23 -11.58 5.77
C ASP A 57 -11.76 -11.44 5.76
N ASP A 58 -12.32 -10.89 6.80
CA ASP A 58 -13.76 -10.71 6.99
C ASP A 58 -14.29 -9.35 6.47
N SER A 59 -13.37 -8.43 6.15
CA SER A 59 -13.65 -7.12 5.54
C SER A 59 -13.43 -7.10 4.02
N GLY A 60 -12.40 -7.80 3.56
CA GLY A 60 -11.93 -7.78 2.17
C GLY A 60 -11.08 -6.55 1.82
N HIS A 61 -10.74 -5.68 2.79
CA HIS A 61 -9.89 -4.53 2.54
C HIS A 61 -8.43 -4.98 2.35
N GLY A 62 -7.88 -5.79 3.27
CA GLY A 62 -6.51 -6.30 3.20
C GLY A 62 -6.25 -7.18 1.97
N THR A 63 -7.23 -8.01 1.59
CA THR A 63 -7.18 -8.81 0.36
C THR A 63 -7.10 -7.93 -0.89
N HIS A 64 -7.87 -6.84 -0.93
CA HIS A 64 -7.83 -5.87 -2.00
C HIS A 64 -6.47 -5.15 -2.07
N VAL A 65 -5.96 -4.69 -0.93
CA VAL A 65 -4.63 -4.05 -0.77
C VAL A 65 -3.53 -5.00 -1.26
N ALA A 66 -3.51 -6.25 -0.77
CA ALA A 66 -2.55 -7.27 -1.19
C ALA A 66 -2.62 -7.55 -2.71
N GLY A 67 -3.84 -7.55 -3.28
CA GLY A 67 -4.06 -7.69 -4.72
C GLY A 67 -3.49 -6.53 -5.54
N CYS A 68 -3.59 -5.30 -5.03
CA CYS A 68 -2.95 -4.13 -5.67
C CYS A 68 -1.42 -4.27 -5.71
N ILE A 69 -0.81 -4.83 -4.67
CA ILE A 69 0.64 -5.07 -4.61
C ILE A 69 1.01 -6.24 -5.52
N ALA A 70 0.49 -7.44 -5.24
CA ALA A 70 1.06 -8.70 -5.67
C ALA A 70 0.06 -9.67 -6.35
N GLY A 71 -1.16 -9.25 -6.69
CA GLY A 71 -2.09 -10.09 -7.43
C GLY A 71 -1.49 -10.56 -8.75
N SER A 72 -1.46 -11.88 -9.02
CA SER A 72 -0.92 -12.42 -10.28
C SER A 72 -1.82 -12.18 -11.48
N GLY A 73 -3.10 -11.86 -11.25
CA GLY A 73 -4.11 -11.76 -12.27
C GLY A 73 -4.58 -13.13 -12.80
N PHE A 74 -4.25 -14.22 -12.11
CA PHE A 74 -4.60 -15.58 -12.54
C PHE A 74 -6.10 -15.73 -12.83
N ALA A 75 -6.96 -15.24 -11.92
CA ALA A 75 -8.41 -15.28 -12.07
C ALA A 75 -8.96 -14.47 -13.28
N SER A 76 -8.12 -13.66 -13.91
CA SER A 76 -8.45 -12.81 -15.08
C SER A 76 -7.55 -13.05 -16.29
N SER A 77 -6.87 -14.20 -16.35
CA SER A 77 -5.92 -14.53 -17.42
C SER A 77 -4.86 -13.43 -17.62
N GLY A 78 -4.34 -12.90 -16.51
CA GLY A 78 -3.30 -11.87 -16.48
C GLY A 78 -3.78 -10.42 -16.63
N LYS A 79 -5.07 -10.17 -16.87
CA LYS A 79 -5.60 -8.81 -17.13
C LYS A 79 -5.47 -7.88 -15.92
N HIS A 80 -5.74 -8.39 -14.72
CA HIS A 80 -5.82 -7.59 -13.49
C HIS A 80 -4.64 -7.81 -12.53
N LYS A 81 -3.43 -8.10 -13.07
CA LYS A 81 -2.19 -8.17 -12.29
C LYS A 81 -2.02 -6.93 -11.39
N GLY A 82 -1.55 -7.13 -10.16
CA GLY A 82 -1.03 -6.08 -9.29
C GLY A 82 0.19 -5.38 -9.87
N MET A 83 0.83 -4.55 -9.07
CA MET A 83 2.02 -3.80 -9.50
C MET A 83 3.25 -4.71 -9.59
N ALA A 84 3.43 -5.62 -8.62
CA ALA A 84 4.58 -6.54 -8.52
C ALA A 84 4.06 -7.99 -8.33
N PRO A 85 3.51 -8.63 -9.38
CA PRO A 85 2.77 -9.89 -9.26
C PRO A 85 3.60 -11.08 -8.80
N ASN A 86 4.92 -10.99 -8.85
CA ASN A 86 5.84 -12.04 -8.38
C ASN A 86 6.31 -11.83 -6.93
N SER A 87 6.01 -10.68 -6.31
CA SER A 87 6.39 -10.42 -4.92
C SER A 87 5.69 -11.37 -3.95
N ARG A 88 6.38 -11.67 -2.85
CA ARG A 88 5.87 -12.45 -1.73
C ARG A 88 5.20 -11.54 -0.71
N LEU A 89 4.34 -12.12 0.11
CA LEU A 89 3.53 -11.41 1.10
C LEU A 89 3.71 -12.00 2.49
N VAL A 90 3.77 -11.14 3.49
CA VAL A 90 3.60 -11.44 4.91
C VAL A 90 2.45 -10.58 5.41
N ILE A 91 1.45 -11.19 6.03
CA ILE A 91 0.19 -10.53 6.37
C ILE A 91 -0.04 -10.55 7.87
N GLY A 92 -0.21 -9.38 8.47
CA GLY A 92 -0.71 -9.21 9.82
C GLY A 92 -2.14 -8.68 9.80
N LYS A 93 -3.08 -9.44 10.37
CA LYS A 93 -4.44 -8.95 10.61
C LYS A 93 -4.42 -8.15 11.92
N VAL A 94 -4.54 -6.84 11.80
CA VAL A 94 -4.53 -5.86 12.89
C VAL A 94 -5.83 -5.04 12.93
N LEU A 95 -6.73 -5.27 11.98
CA LEU A 95 -8.06 -4.63 11.88
C LEU A 95 -9.16 -5.69 11.79
N ASP A 96 -10.30 -5.38 12.39
CA ASP A 96 -11.50 -6.19 12.35
C ASP A 96 -12.27 -6.09 11.01
N GLU A 97 -13.49 -6.62 10.97
CA GLU A 97 -14.37 -6.62 9.80
C GLU A 97 -14.90 -5.23 9.43
N GLN A 98 -14.94 -4.27 10.37
CA GLN A 98 -15.29 -2.87 10.13
C GLN A 98 -14.10 -2.05 9.61
N GLY A 99 -12.88 -2.59 9.74
CA GLY A 99 -11.64 -1.90 9.43
C GLY A 99 -11.13 -1.06 10.61
N ASP A 100 -11.64 -1.34 11.81
CA ASP A 100 -11.19 -0.73 13.05
C ASP A 100 -10.15 -1.64 13.73
N GLY A 101 -9.22 -1.03 14.44
CA GLY A 101 -8.20 -1.73 15.21
C GLY A 101 -7.62 -0.83 16.29
N ASN A 102 -7.04 -1.43 17.31
CA ASN A 102 -6.42 -0.65 18.35
C ASN A 102 -4.89 -0.51 18.12
N ILE A 103 -4.31 0.43 18.86
CA ILE A 103 -2.88 0.76 18.73
C ILE A 103 -1.98 -0.41 19.14
N GLU A 104 -2.34 -1.19 20.13
CA GLU A 104 -1.49 -2.30 20.61
C GLU A 104 -1.40 -3.42 19.56
N GLU A 105 -2.49 -3.77 18.87
CA GLU A 105 -2.46 -4.75 17.77
C GLU A 105 -1.59 -4.26 16.62
N MET A 106 -1.65 -2.96 16.31
CA MET A 106 -0.78 -2.36 15.29
C MET A 106 0.69 -2.41 15.70
N ILE A 107 1.02 -2.06 16.94
CA ILE A 107 2.39 -2.14 17.49
C ILE A 107 2.89 -3.59 17.42
N ASN A 108 2.12 -4.54 17.93
CA ASN A 108 2.47 -5.96 17.92
C ASN A 108 2.66 -6.47 16.47
N GLY A 109 1.85 -5.99 15.54
CA GLY A 109 1.98 -6.30 14.11
C GLY A 109 3.29 -5.79 13.52
N ILE A 110 3.69 -4.56 13.82
CA ILE A 110 4.96 -3.98 13.34
C ILE A 110 6.16 -4.69 13.96
N GLU A 111 6.15 -4.93 15.26
CA GLU A 111 7.20 -5.67 15.97
C GLU A 111 7.38 -7.09 15.39
N TRP A 112 6.28 -7.80 15.14
CA TRP A 112 6.33 -9.11 14.49
C TRP A 112 6.91 -9.05 13.06
N VAL A 113 6.62 -8.01 12.29
CA VAL A 113 7.23 -7.81 10.96
C VAL A 113 8.74 -7.61 11.11
N LEU A 114 9.19 -6.82 12.09
CA LEU A 114 10.62 -6.59 12.37
C LEU A 114 11.34 -7.87 12.78
N GLU A 115 10.77 -8.66 13.70
CA GLU A 115 11.32 -9.95 14.14
C GLU A 115 11.51 -10.95 12.98
N ASN A 116 10.62 -10.88 12.00
CA ASN A 116 10.59 -11.82 10.88
C ASN A 116 11.22 -11.26 9.58
N ARG A 117 11.73 -10.01 9.59
CA ARG A 117 12.19 -9.35 8.37
C ARG A 117 13.30 -10.11 7.64
N THR A 118 14.28 -10.62 8.37
CA THR A 118 15.40 -11.37 7.78
C THR A 118 14.94 -12.74 7.28
N ARG A 119 14.12 -13.45 8.08
CA ARG A 119 13.60 -14.79 7.76
C ARG A 119 12.85 -14.80 6.43
N PHE A 120 12.00 -13.79 6.18
CA PHE A 120 11.16 -13.71 4.99
C PHE A 120 11.65 -12.70 3.95
N ASN A 121 12.83 -12.10 4.13
CA ASN A 121 13.36 -11.03 3.27
C ASN A 121 12.34 -9.89 3.09
N ILE A 122 11.75 -9.41 4.19
CA ILE A 122 10.78 -8.31 4.16
C ILE A 122 11.55 -7.01 3.95
N ARG A 123 11.22 -6.29 2.89
CA ARG A 123 11.85 -5.01 2.54
C ARG A 123 10.89 -3.84 2.61
N ILE A 124 9.59 -4.10 2.54
CA ILE A 124 8.56 -3.07 2.51
C ILE A 124 7.49 -3.40 3.53
N LEU A 125 7.05 -2.39 4.29
CA LEU A 125 5.90 -2.44 5.17
C LEU A 125 4.82 -1.49 4.64
N ASN A 126 3.69 -2.05 4.22
CA ASN A 126 2.51 -1.31 3.75
C ASN A 126 1.48 -1.17 4.87
N ILE A 127 1.13 0.08 5.20
CA ILE A 127 0.10 0.42 6.19
C ILE A 127 -0.95 1.30 5.49
N SER A 128 -2.03 0.66 5.04
CA SER A 128 -3.11 1.31 4.28
C SER A 128 -4.29 1.74 5.15
N ILE A 129 -4.03 2.21 6.38
CA ILE A 129 -5.03 2.44 7.41
C ILE A 129 -5.10 3.92 7.77
N GLY A 130 -6.30 4.44 7.97
CA GLY A 130 -6.56 5.67 8.69
C GLY A 130 -6.80 5.36 10.16
N MET A 131 -6.12 6.06 11.07
CA MET A 131 -6.37 5.95 12.51
C MET A 131 -7.07 7.21 13.01
N SER A 132 -8.06 7.06 13.91
CA SER A 132 -8.70 8.19 14.56
C SER A 132 -7.87 8.69 15.76
N GLU A 133 -7.90 10.00 16.02
CA GLU A 133 -7.17 10.63 17.14
C GLU A 133 -7.78 10.32 18.52
N SER A 134 -8.88 9.57 18.60
CA SER A 134 -9.59 9.27 19.87
C SER A 134 -8.80 8.37 20.85
N THR A 135 -7.67 7.84 20.43
CA THR A 135 -6.77 7.00 21.23
C THR A 135 -5.77 7.85 22.00
N GLY A 136 -5.63 7.62 23.30
CA GLY A 136 -4.81 8.43 24.23
C GLY A 136 -3.40 8.76 23.69
N LYS A 137 -2.96 9.98 23.99
CA LYS A 137 -1.75 10.62 23.44
C LYS A 137 -0.49 9.78 23.56
N ASP A 138 -0.29 9.11 24.71
CA ASP A 138 0.91 8.31 24.99
C ASP A 138 0.97 7.04 24.11
N ARG A 139 -0.17 6.38 23.90
CA ARG A 139 -0.25 5.20 23.04
C ARG A 139 0.03 5.57 21.57
N MET A 140 -0.52 6.68 21.11
CA MET A 140 -0.22 7.18 19.77
C MET A 140 1.28 7.49 19.61
N MET A 141 1.91 8.14 20.59
CA MET A 141 3.35 8.41 20.55
C MET A 141 4.19 7.11 20.50
N LYS A 142 3.78 6.07 21.24
CA LYS A 142 4.44 4.75 21.18
C LYS A 142 4.35 4.17 19.77
N LEU A 143 3.18 4.19 19.14
CA LEU A 143 2.98 3.70 17.78
C LEU A 143 3.85 4.47 16.77
N LEU A 144 3.87 5.81 16.84
CA LEU A 144 4.69 6.63 15.93
C LEU A 144 6.17 6.26 16.03
N ARG A 145 6.68 6.00 17.26
CA ARG A 145 8.07 5.53 17.48
C ARG A 145 8.32 4.18 16.84
N VAL A 146 7.45 3.20 17.06
CA VAL A 146 7.62 1.86 16.48
C VAL A 146 7.61 1.89 14.94
N VAL A 147 6.81 2.77 14.34
CA VAL A 147 6.83 2.98 12.88
C VAL A 147 8.15 3.62 12.43
N GLU A 148 8.69 4.59 13.20
CA GLU A 148 10.01 5.17 12.90
C GLU A 148 11.14 4.15 13.10
N ASP A 149 11.03 3.28 14.11
CA ASP A 149 12.00 2.20 14.34
C ASP A 149 11.99 1.20 13.18
N ALA A 150 10.82 0.86 12.63
CA ALA A 150 10.73 0.04 11.42
C ALA A 150 11.48 0.67 10.22
N TRP A 151 11.42 2.00 10.07
CA TRP A 151 12.21 2.71 9.08
C TRP A 151 13.71 2.67 9.39
N ASN A 152 14.11 2.91 10.64
CA ASN A 152 15.50 2.91 11.09
C ASN A 152 16.15 1.53 10.92
N GLU A 153 15.36 0.47 11.08
CA GLU A 153 15.75 -0.93 10.85
C GLU A 153 15.82 -1.28 9.35
N GLY A 154 15.64 -0.33 8.44
CA GLY A 154 15.85 -0.46 7.00
C GLY A 154 14.64 -0.88 6.18
N LEU A 155 13.44 -0.98 6.78
CA LEU A 155 12.22 -1.20 6.02
C LEU A 155 11.79 0.07 5.26
N VAL A 156 11.33 -0.09 4.04
CA VAL A 156 10.61 0.97 3.33
C VAL A 156 9.17 0.98 3.86
N VAL A 157 8.86 1.91 4.76
CA VAL A 157 7.51 2.03 5.33
C VAL A 157 6.67 2.97 4.48
N VAL A 158 5.52 2.48 4.00
CA VAL A 158 4.60 3.20 3.12
C VAL A 158 3.24 3.33 3.80
N CYS A 159 2.82 4.56 4.05
CA CYS A 159 1.59 4.88 4.80
C CYS A 159 0.60 5.68 3.94
N ALA A 160 -0.70 5.45 4.16
CA ALA A 160 -1.75 6.25 3.55
C ALA A 160 -1.79 7.66 4.15
N ALA A 161 -2.03 8.66 3.30
CA ALA A 161 -2.22 10.04 3.76
C ALA A 161 -3.51 10.23 4.58
N GLY A 162 -4.46 9.30 4.48
CA GLY A 162 -5.79 9.41 5.07
C GLY A 162 -6.82 10.02 4.13
N ASN A 163 -8.09 10.00 4.55
CA ASN A 163 -9.23 10.38 3.73
C ASN A 163 -10.06 11.53 4.34
N MET A 164 -9.43 12.36 5.18
CA MET A 164 -10.09 13.48 5.88
C MET A 164 -9.87 14.84 5.21
N GLY A 165 -9.26 14.86 4.00
CA GLY A 165 -9.14 16.07 3.18
C GLY A 165 -10.51 16.61 2.72
N PRO A 166 -10.55 17.73 2.03
CA PRO A 166 -9.46 18.43 1.33
C PRO A 166 -8.75 19.53 2.14
N ASN A 167 -9.12 19.76 3.38
CA ASN A 167 -8.53 20.81 4.20
C ASN A 167 -7.05 20.54 4.51
N LEU A 168 -6.31 21.57 4.90
CA LEU A 168 -4.94 21.42 5.39
C LEU A 168 -4.91 20.69 6.74
N MET A 169 -3.78 20.07 7.08
CA MET A 169 -3.56 19.35 8.34
C MET A 169 -4.54 18.18 8.57
N THR A 170 -4.91 17.49 7.49
CA THR A 170 -5.83 16.34 7.52
C THR A 170 -5.13 15.01 7.24
N LEU A 171 -3.79 14.98 7.40
CA LEU A 171 -3.03 13.74 7.29
C LEU A 171 -3.40 12.77 8.41
N SER A 172 -3.39 11.48 8.08
CA SER A 172 -3.43 10.44 9.11
C SER A 172 -2.20 10.55 10.02
N PRO A 173 -2.29 10.18 11.31
CA PRO A 173 -1.14 10.27 12.23
C PRO A 173 0.12 9.57 11.69
N LEU A 174 0.01 8.38 11.11
CA LEU A 174 1.13 7.66 10.50
C LEU A 174 1.64 8.34 9.24
N GLY A 175 0.75 8.90 8.43
CA GLY A 175 1.11 9.69 7.25
C GLY A 175 1.80 11.02 7.57
N ALA A 176 1.72 11.50 8.82
CA ALA A 176 2.39 12.70 9.26
C ALA A 176 3.87 12.49 9.64
N ILE A 177 4.33 11.24 9.77
CA ILE A 177 5.71 10.89 10.15
C ILE A 177 6.69 11.32 9.05
N ARG A 178 7.76 12.01 9.43
CA ARG A 178 8.73 12.59 8.49
C ARG A 178 9.41 11.54 7.61
N LYS A 179 9.87 10.44 8.23
CA LYS A 179 10.73 9.44 7.57
C LYS A 179 9.98 8.59 6.57
N VAL A 180 8.76 8.13 6.90
CA VAL A 180 7.99 7.20 6.06
C VAL A 180 7.59 7.81 4.71
N ILE A 181 7.23 6.98 3.77
CA ILE A 181 6.65 7.39 2.49
C ILE A 181 5.14 7.55 2.67
N THR A 182 4.65 8.78 2.57
CA THR A 182 3.22 9.09 2.69
C THR A 182 2.61 9.23 1.32
N VAL A 183 1.56 8.45 1.05
CA VAL A 183 0.92 8.37 -0.24
C VAL A 183 -0.46 9.02 -0.20
N GLY A 184 -0.62 10.08 -0.97
CA GLY A 184 -1.92 10.68 -1.29
C GLY A 184 -2.54 10.08 -2.54
N CYS A 185 -3.78 10.50 -2.83
CA CYS A 185 -4.48 10.11 -4.03
C CYS A 185 -4.56 11.26 -5.03
N ASN A 186 -4.30 10.96 -6.31
CA ASN A 186 -4.57 11.86 -7.42
C ASN A 186 -4.78 11.05 -8.70
N GLU A 187 -5.71 11.48 -9.54
CA GLU A 187 -6.06 10.79 -10.79
C GLU A 187 -5.41 11.44 -12.03
N ALA A 188 -4.61 12.49 -11.86
CA ALA A 188 -3.96 13.22 -12.94
C ALA A 188 -4.93 13.62 -14.09
N GLY A 189 -6.17 13.98 -13.74
CA GLY A 189 -7.20 14.37 -14.70
C GLY A 189 -7.83 13.21 -15.48
N TYR A 190 -7.52 11.95 -15.18
CA TYR A 190 -8.02 10.78 -15.91
C TYR A 190 -9.56 10.73 -16.04
N PHE A 191 -10.28 11.13 -15.01
CA PHE A 191 -11.74 11.12 -14.99
C PHE A 191 -12.39 12.45 -15.42
N GLY A 192 -11.60 13.42 -15.89
CA GLY A 192 -12.09 14.76 -16.22
C GLY A 192 -12.76 15.44 -15.02
N ASN A 193 -13.93 16.04 -15.22
CA ASN A 193 -14.66 16.78 -14.18
C ASN A 193 -15.58 15.89 -13.32
N ARG A 194 -15.33 14.58 -13.21
CA ARG A 194 -16.13 13.68 -12.36
C ARG A 194 -16.07 14.14 -10.90
N LYS A 195 -17.22 14.13 -10.23
CA LYS A 195 -17.33 14.36 -8.78
C LYS A 195 -16.95 13.09 -8.01
N SER A 196 -16.63 13.23 -6.72
CA SER A 196 -16.35 12.10 -5.82
C SER A 196 -15.09 11.30 -6.17
N LEU A 197 -14.03 11.98 -6.63
CA LEU A 197 -12.72 11.36 -6.78
C LEU A 197 -11.98 11.31 -5.46
N CYS A 198 -11.13 10.29 -5.27
CA CYS A 198 -10.29 10.13 -4.09
C CYS A 198 -9.41 11.37 -3.82
N GLU A 199 -8.94 12.05 -4.85
CA GLU A 199 -8.16 13.28 -4.74
C GLU A 199 -8.90 14.43 -4.04
N HIS A 200 -10.23 14.39 -4.00
CA HIS A 200 -11.04 15.43 -3.34
C HIS A 200 -11.05 15.29 -1.81
N TYR A 201 -10.81 14.09 -1.29
CA TYR A 201 -10.78 13.82 0.16
C TYR A 201 -9.44 13.25 0.64
N SER A 202 -8.44 13.15 -0.21
CA SER A 202 -7.08 12.74 0.18
C SER A 202 -6.53 13.67 1.26
N GLY A 203 -5.92 13.09 2.29
CA GLY A 203 -5.30 13.83 3.39
C GLY A 203 -4.19 14.76 2.90
N ARG A 204 -4.10 15.95 3.49
CA ARG A 204 -3.18 17.03 3.07
C ARG A 204 -2.38 17.58 4.24
N GLY A 205 -1.09 17.79 3.97
CA GLY A 205 -0.20 18.49 4.88
C GLY A 205 -0.43 20.01 4.97
N PRO A 206 0.41 20.72 5.75
CA PRO A 206 1.61 20.17 6.39
C PRO A 206 1.27 19.19 7.53
N SER A 207 2.26 18.39 7.96
CA SER A 207 2.12 17.63 9.21
C SER A 207 2.15 18.58 10.41
N PRO A 208 1.74 18.14 11.62
CA PRO A 208 1.87 18.94 12.84
C PRO A 208 3.30 19.42 13.12
N PHE A 209 4.30 18.74 12.56
CA PHE A 209 5.71 19.10 12.66
C PHE A 209 6.22 19.97 11.49
N ASN A 210 5.29 20.61 10.75
CA ASN A 210 5.58 21.44 9.58
C ASN A 210 6.38 20.71 8.47
N VAL A 211 6.19 19.39 8.34
CA VAL A 211 6.78 18.59 7.27
C VAL A 211 5.85 18.61 6.05
N LYS A 212 6.39 18.88 4.87
CA LYS A 212 5.65 18.81 3.61
C LYS A 212 5.23 17.36 3.32
N LYS A 213 3.92 17.11 3.25
CA LYS A 213 3.30 15.80 2.96
C LYS A 213 2.03 16.00 2.12
N PRO A 214 1.60 15.03 1.30
CA PRO A 214 2.20 13.70 1.11
C PRO A 214 3.57 13.77 0.43
N ASP A 215 4.33 12.66 0.40
CA ASP A 215 5.59 12.60 -0.37
C ASP A 215 5.29 12.42 -1.86
N ILE A 216 4.29 11.62 -2.20
CA ILE A 216 3.92 11.26 -3.57
C ILE A 216 2.41 10.99 -3.65
N VAL A 217 1.85 11.03 -4.85
CA VAL A 217 0.48 10.61 -5.11
C VAL A 217 0.42 9.48 -6.14
N ALA A 218 -0.63 8.67 -6.06
CA ALA A 218 -0.93 7.61 -7.02
C ALA A 218 -2.45 7.51 -7.24
N PRO A 219 -2.93 6.84 -8.30
CA PRO A 219 -4.35 6.60 -8.51
C PRO A 219 -4.99 5.88 -7.32
N GLY A 220 -6.18 6.29 -6.91
CA GLY A 220 -6.89 5.69 -5.78
C GLY A 220 -8.40 5.64 -5.96
N THR A 221 -8.94 6.14 -7.07
CA THR A 221 -10.37 6.08 -7.38
C THR A 221 -10.66 4.87 -8.25
N ASP A 222 -11.72 4.12 -7.91
CA ASP A 222 -12.20 2.95 -8.67
C ASP A 222 -11.08 1.96 -8.99
N ILE A 223 -10.32 1.58 -7.98
CA ILE A 223 -9.24 0.61 -8.11
C ILE A 223 -9.82 -0.79 -8.07
N LEU A 224 -9.71 -1.52 -9.18
CA LEU A 224 -10.18 -2.90 -9.30
C LEU A 224 -9.09 -3.86 -8.83
N SER A 225 -9.34 -4.64 -7.77
CA SER A 225 -8.40 -5.61 -7.20
C SER A 225 -9.11 -6.82 -6.58
N CYS A 226 -8.36 -7.74 -5.98
CA CYS A 226 -8.85 -9.01 -5.45
C CYS A 226 -10.02 -8.84 -4.48
N ASN A 227 -11.01 -9.75 -4.59
CA ASN A 227 -12.21 -9.81 -3.76
C ASN A 227 -12.23 -11.10 -2.94
N ILE A 228 -12.75 -11.05 -1.72
CA ILE A 228 -12.91 -12.23 -0.85
C ILE A 228 -14.13 -13.10 -1.22
N HIS A 229 -15.12 -12.53 -1.90
CA HIS A 229 -16.35 -13.23 -2.32
C HIS A 229 -16.20 -13.89 -3.71
N ILE A 230 -15.06 -14.54 -3.93
CA ILE A 230 -14.76 -15.23 -5.18
C ILE A 230 -15.50 -16.56 -5.26
N GLU A 231 -16.10 -16.83 -6.41
CA GLU A 231 -16.77 -18.10 -6.71
C GLU A 231 -16.03 -18.83 -7.83
N LYS A 232 -15.59 -20.07 -7.57
CA LYS A 232 -15.02 -20.92 -8.61
C LYS A 232 -16.16 -21.61 -9.40
N ARG A 233 -16.14 -21.50 -10.74
CA ARG A 233 -17.09 -22.16 -11.65
C ARG A 233 -16.32 -22.88 -12.75
N GLY A 234 -16.12 -24.18 -12.57
CA GLY A 234 -15.28 -24.96 -13.48
C GLY A 234 -13.87 -24.39 -13.54
N ASN A 235 -13.44 -23.97 -14.73
CA ASN A 235 -12.13 -23.34 -14.97
C ASN A 235 -12.15 -21.81 -14.91
N SER A 236 -13.28 -21.19 -14.54
CA SER A 236 -13.42 -19.74 -14.44
C SER A 236 -13.73 -19.29 -13.01
N PHE A 237 -13.60 -17.98 -12.77
CA PHE A 237 -13.88 -17.36 -11.49
C PHE A 237 -14.89 -16.21 -11.68
N ARG A 238 -15.95 -16.19 -10.85
CA ARG A 238 -16.86 -15.06 -10.73
C ARG A 238 -16.52 -14.24 -9.51
N ASN A 239 -16.85 -12.96 -9.53
CA ASN A 239 -16.65 -12.01 -8.42
C ASN A 239 -15.20 -11.96 -7.89
N ALA A 240 -14.22 -12.36 -8.72
CA ALA A 240 -12.82 -12.42 -8.31
C ALA A 240 -12.22 -11.04 -7.99
N TYR A 241 -12.82 -9.98 -8.52
CA TYR A 241 -12.32 -8.61 -8.32
C TYR A 241 -13.46 -7.68 -7.93
N ILE A 242 -13.10 -6.69 -7.10
CA ILE A 242 -14.00 -5.64 -6.62
C ILE A 242 -13.32 -4.28 -6.74
N THR A 243 -14.13 -3.24 -6.90
CA THR A 243 -13.65 -1.85 -6.99
C THR A 243 -13.74 -1.17 -5.63
N LYS A 244 -12.64 -0.57 -5.19
CA LYS A 244 -12.58 0.28 -3.98
C LYS A 244 -11.90 1.61 -4.30
N SER A 245 -12.15 2.65 -3.47
CA SER A 245 -11.54 3.98 -3.60
C SER A 245 -11.00 4.46 -2.26
N GLY A 246 -9.89 5.19 -2.28
CA GLY A 246 -9.26 5.75 -1.08
C GLY A 246 -7.74 5.82 -1.20
N THR A 247 -7.10 6.58 -0.32
CA THR A 247 -5.63 6.59 -0.21
C THR A 247 -5.08 5.22 0.19
N SER A 248 -5.92 4.38 0.82
CA SER A 248 -5.62 2.97 1.11
C SER A 248 -5.41 2.12 -0.15
N MET A 249 -5.90 2.56 -1.32
CA MET A 249 -5.67 1.92 -2.62
C MET A 249 -4.45 2.51 -3.34
N SER A 250 -4.17 3.80 -3.14
CA SER A 250 -2.97 4.44 -3.68
C SER A 250 -1.68 3.91 -3.03
N THR A 251 -1.72 3.66 -1.73
CA THR A 251 -0.58 3.18 -0.93
C THR A 251 0.01 1.87 -1.43
N PRO A 252 -0.78 0.79 -1.65
CA PRO A 252 -0.25 -0.48 -2.17
C PRO A 252 0.24 -0.38 -3.62
N ILE A 253 -0.27 0.56 -4.42
CA ILE A 253 0.25 0.82 -5.76
C ILE A 253 1.69 1.33 -5.67
N VAL A 254 1.99 2.23 -4.74
CA VAL A 254 3.36 2.71 -4.47
C VAL A 254 4.22 1.60 -3.87
N SER A 255 3.70 0.83 -2.91
CA SER A 255 4.41 -0.31 -2.31
C SER A 255 4.82 -1.34 -3.36
N GLY A 256 3.93 -1.67 -4.31
CA GLY A 256 4.25 -2.59 -5.40
C GLY A 256 5.26 -2.01 -6.40
N ALA A 257 5.21 -0.70 -6.70
CA ALA A 257 6.22 -0.04 -7.52
C ALA A 257 7.60 -0.06 -6.85
N LEU A 258 7.67 0.14 -5.53
CA LEU A 258 8.90 0.02 -4.74
C LEU A 258 9.41 -1.43 -4.68
N ALA A 259 8.50 -2.42 -4.65
CA ALA A 259 8.89 -3.83 -4.74
C ALA A 259 9.60 -4.11 -6.07
N LEU A 260 9.10 -3.62 -7.20
CA LEU A 260 9.79 -3.72 -8.50
C LEU A 260 11.14 -3.00 -8.49
N LEU A 261 11.22 -1.82 -7.88
CA LEU A 261 12.49 -1.08 -7.74
C LEU A 261 13.53 -1.92 -6.99
N LEU A 262 13.15 -2.49 -5.83
CA LEU A 262 14.06 -3.28 -5.00
C LEU A 262 14.37 -4.66 -5.58
N GLN A 263 13.52 -5.21 -6.45
CA GLN A 263 13.84 -6.40 -7.26
C GLN A 263 14.92 -6.08 -8.28
N LYS A 264 14.80 -4.93 -8.96
CA LYS A 264 15.76 -4.49 -9.98
C LYS A 264 17.06 -3.99 -9.37
N TYR A 265 17.02 -3.32 -8.21
CA TYR A 265 18.16 -2.74 -7.51
C TYR A 265 18.18 -3.24 -6.04
N PRO A 266 18.56 -4.51 -5.80
CA PRO A 266 18.46 -5.15 -4.48
C PRO A 266 19.34 -4.49 -3.40
N TYR A 267 20.36 -3.76 -3.79
CA TYR A 267 21.28 -3.07 -2.87
C TYR A 267 20.76 -1.70 -2.39
N TYR A 268 19.68 -1.19 -2.95
CA TYR A 268 19.10 0.06 -2.47
C TYR A 268 18.59 -0.11 -1.03
N ASN A 269 18.97 0.81 -0.16
CA ASN A 269 18.36 0.95 1.16
C ASN A 269 17.03 1.74 1.05
N ASN A 270 16.34 1.90 2.19
CA ASN A 270 15.05 2.61 2.25
C ASN A 270 15.16 4.09 1.87
N GLU A 271 16.25 4.78 2.28
CA GLU A 271 16.48 6.19 1.92
C GLU A 271 16.74 6.36 0.42
N GLN A 272 17.53 5.48 -0.17
CA GLN A 272 17.78 5.47 -1.63
C GLN A 272 16.50 5.17 -2.41
N ALA A 273 15.70 4.20 -1.94
CA ALA A 273 14.42 3.87 -2.55
C ALA A 273 13.43 5.05 -2.48
N LYS A 274 13.34 5.73 -1.33
CA LYS A 274 12.52 6.94 -1.19
C LYS A 274 13.01 8.07 -2.07
N SER A 275 14.31 8.34 -2.10
CA SER A 275 14.91 9.37 -2.96
C SER A 275 14.64 9.12 -4.44
N LYS A 276 14.84 7.87 -4.90
CA LYS A 276 14.56 7.48 -6.30
C LYS A 276 13.08 7.61 -6.63
N LEU A 277 12.17 7.21 -5.71
CA LEU A 277 10.73 7.35 -5.88
C LEU A 277 10.34 8.82 -6.08
N ILE A 278 10.83 9.70 -5.21
CA ILE A 278 10.52 11.14 -5.25
C ILE A 278 11.07 11.80 -6.51
N SER A 279 12.34 11.53 -6.85
CA SER A 279 13.00 12.15 -8.01
C SER A 279 12.42 11.68 -9.36
N SER A 280 11.78 10.51 -9.40
CA SER A 280 11.13 9.97 -10.60
C SER A 280 9.69 10.44 -10.80
N ALA A 281 9.08 11.08 -9.81
CA ALA A 281 7.68 11.51 -9.86
C ALA A 281 7.41 12.49 -11.01
N THR A 282 6.21 12.44 -11.56
CA THR A 282 5.75 13.39 -12.58
C THR A 282 5.02 14.55 -11.91
N ASP A 283 5.58 15.75 -12.03
CA ASP A 283 4.95 16.97 -11.52
C ASP A 283 3.62 17.25 -12.25
N LEU A 284 2.53 17.30 -11.49
CA LEU A 284 1.18 17.57 -11.99
C LEU A 284 0.86 19.08 -12.07
N LYS A 285 1.83 19.93 -11.73
CA LYS A 285 1.64 21.40 -11.66
C LYS A 285 0.56 21.83 -10.67
N GLN A 286 0.37 21.05 -9.60
CA GLN A 286 -0.58 21.33 -8.52
C GLN A 286 0.16 21.78 -7.26
N ALA A 287 -0.59 22.31 -6.28
CA ALA A 287 -0.02 22.67 -5.00
C ALA A 287 0.62 21.44 -4.32
N TRP A 288 1.76 21.63 -3.64
CA TRP A 288 2.53 20.54 -3.02
C TRP A 288 1.71 19.69 -2.04
N ASN A 289 0.76 20.27 -1.34
CA ASN A 289 -0.12 19.56 -0.40
C ASN A 289 -1.17 18.65 -1.09
N LYS A 290 -1.33 18.79 -2.40
CA LYS A 290 -2.20 17.95 -3.24
C LYS A 290 -1.43 16.85 -3.96
N GLN A 291 -0.18 17.10 -4.33
CA GLN A 291 0.59 16.19 -5.17
C GLN A 291 1.88 15.67 -4.53
N GLY A 292 2.36 16.28 -3.42
CA GLY A 292 3.70 16.02 -2.93
C GLY A 292 4.76 16.41 -3.96
N ASN A 293 5.63 15.46 -4.29
CA ASN A 293 6.60 15.61 -5.38
C ASN A 293 6.00 15.25 -6.77
N GLY A 294 4.75 14.81 -6.82
CA GLY A 294 4.04 14.51 -8.06
C GLY A 294 3.41 13.11 -8.08
N MET A 295 2.95 12.71 -9.26
CA MET A 295 2.37 11.40 -9.55
C MET A 295 3.46 10.35 -9.69
N LEU A 296 3.22 9.15 -9.12
CA LEU A 296 4.04 7.97 -9.34
C LEU A 296 4.27 7.73 -10.84
N ASN A 297 5.53 7.58 -11.22
CA ASN A 297 5.94 7.25 -12.58
C ASN A 297 6.89 6.07 -12.57
N VAL A 298 6.35 4.88 -12.85
CA VAL A 298 7.12 3.63 -12.75
C VAL A 298 8.15 3.50 -13.86
N SER A 299 7.87 4.05 -15.06
CA SER A 299 8.85 4.04 -16.14
C SER A 299 10.13 4.77 -15.74
N LYS A 300 10.01 5.99 -15.16
CA LYS A 300 11.17 6.75 -14.67
C LYS A 300 11.79 6.15 -13.41
N LEU A 301 10.98 5.55 -12.54
CA LEU A 301 11.44 4.91 -11.31
C LEU A 301 12.41 3.77 -11.61
N LEU A 302 12.12 2.99 -12.65
CA LEU A 302 12.87 1.78 -13.01
C LEU A 302 13.96 2.02 -14.08
N MET A 303 14.16 3.25 -14.52
CA MET A 303 15.33 3.67 -15.30
C MET A 303 16.52 3.95 -14.38
#